data_5bf104456d77ac253639e1a0bda64cd9
#
_entry.id   5bf104456d77ac253639e1a0bda64cd9
#
_cell.length_a   1.000
_cell.length_b   1.000
_cell.length_c   1.000
_cell.angle_alpha   90.00
_cell.angle_beta   90.00
_cell.angle_gamma   90.00
#
_symmetry.space_group_name_H-M   'P 1'
#
loop_
_entity.id
_entity.type
_entity.pdbx_description
1 polymer ?
#
loop_
_entity_poly.entity_id
_entity_poly.type
_entity_poly.pdbx_seq_one_letter_code
_entity_poly.pdbx_strand_id
1 'polypeptide(L)'
;MQQISPEASTASSTQGTIMLSSSFRRGALALAFFGSTQLAFAHALPKLQQPGPGATVSGPHEVAIDFGEALEPTFSKLIVTNARGTQVNTASSTVDAGNKKHMSVALPDLAPGVYEVQWTAVAADGHRTQGHYNFTVK
;
A
#
# COMPACT_ATOMS: atom_id res chain seq x y z
N MET A 1 -78.78 37.34 39.20
CA MET A 1 -79.91 37.69 38.36
C MET A 1 -79.65 37.17 36.98
N GLN A 2 -80.43 36.13 36.66
CA GLN A 2 -80.94 35.74 35.34
C GLN A 2 -79.96 35.45 34.25
N GLN A 3 -79.81 34.12 33.90
CA GLN A 3 -80.67 33.36 32.95
C GLN A 3 -80.31 33.83 31.49
N ILE A 4 -80.06 33.01 30.54
CA ILE A 4 -80.78 31.82 30.04
C ILE A 4 -79.87 31.14 28.99
N SER A 5 -79.78 29.81 29.03
CA SER A 5 -79.52 29.00 27.80
C SER A 5 -80.80 29.04 26.91
N PRO A 6 -80.92 28.36 25.81
CA PRO A 6 -80.10 27.38 25.09
C PRO A 6 -80.04 27.67 23.57
N GLU A 7 -79.53 26.88 22.78
CA GLU A 7 -80.15 25.92 21.88
C GLU A 7 -79.18 25.32 20.88
N ALA A 8 -79.39 24.07 20.71
CA ALA A 8 -78.77 23.24 19.70
C ALA A 8 -79.34 23.56 18.31
N SER A 9 -78.55 23.34 17.29
CA SER A 9 -79.03 22.77 16.04
C SER A 9 -77.94 22.27 15.16
N THR A 10 -77.82 21.00 15.07
CA THR A 10 -78.04 20.18 13.88
C THR A 10 -77.00 20.24 12.79
N ALA A 11 -76.27 19.18 12.77
CA ALA A 11 -75.80 18.38 11.64
C ALA A 11 -75.83 19.00 10.25
N SER A 12 -74.71 18.95 9.59
CA SER A 12 -74.65 18.52 8.20
C SER A 12 -73.31 17.83 7.90
N SER A 13 -73.39 16.55 7.71
CA SER A 13 -72.38 15.70 7.16
C SER A 13 -72.14 16.11 5.74
N THR A 14 -70.90 16.53 5.47
CA THR A 14 -70.39 16.52 4.10
C THR A 14 -69.17 15.64 4.10
N GLN A 15 -69.37 14.44 3.64
CA GLN A 15 -68.31 13.52 3.31
C GLN A 15 -67.49 14.12 2.14
N GLY A 16 -66.47 14.77 2.44
CA GLY A 16 -65.45 15.12 1.46
C GLY A 16 -64.59 13.88 1.20
N THR A 17 -64.87 13.22 0.12
CA THR A 17 -63.98 12.16 -0.42
C THR A 17 -62.61 12.74 -0.69
N ILE A 18 -61.67 12.45 0.17
CA ILE A 18 -60.30 12.78 -0.08
C ILE A 18 -59.78 11.76 -1.09
N MET A 19 -59.72 12.16 -2.36
CA MET A 19 -58.99 11.42 -3.35
C MET A 19 -57.51 11.47 -2.96
N LEU A 20 -57.03 10.35 -2.44
CA LEU A 20 -55.59 10.13 -2.35
C LEU A 20 -55.06 9.96 -3.79
N SER A 21 -54.61 11.05 -4.36
CA SER A 21 -53.77 10.96 -5.51
C SER A 21 -52.44 10.39 -5.04
N SER A 22 -52.27 9.12 -5.25
CA SER A 22 -50.96 8.45 -5.13
C SER A 22 -50.01 8.98 -6.19
N SER A 23 -49.41 10.12 -5.88
CA SER A 23 -48.25 10.57 -6.62
C SER A 23 -47.09 9.62 -6.27
N PHE A 24 -46.95 8.58 -7.07
CA PHE A 24 -45.75 7.77 -7.13
C PHE A 24 -44.60 8.69 -7.48
N ARG A 25 -44.01 9.33 -6.48
CA ARG A 25 -42.71 9.90 -6.60
C ARG A 25 -41.73 8.75 -6.78
N ARG A 26 -41.42 8.47 -8.02
CA ARG A 26 -40.27 7.68 -8.41
C ARG A 26 -39.03 8.42 -7.88
N GLY A 27 -38.71 8.15 -6.63
CA GLY A 27 -37.43 8.50 -6.06
C GLY A 27 -36.37 7.72 -6.83
N ALA A 28 -35.75 8.40 -7.77
CA ALA A 28 -34.51 7.90 -8.36
C ALA A 28 -33.51 7.80 -7.23
N LEU A 29 -33.31 6.59 -6.72
CA LEU A 29 -32.20 6.28 -5.80
C LEU A 29 -30.93 6.36 -6.65
N ALA A 30 -30.34 7.55 -6.72
CA ALA A 30 -29.02 7.73 -7.24
C ALA A 30 -28.08 7.04 -6.25
N LEU A 31 -27.75 5.77 -6.49
CA LEU A 31 -26.62 5.11 -5.88
C LEU A 31 -25.39 5.88 -6.37
N ALA A 32 -24.92 6.83 -5.59
CA ALA A 32 -23.61 7.38 -5.73
C ALA A 32 -22.64 6.24 -5.38
N PHE A 33 -22.17 5.54 -6.40
CA PHE A 33 -20.97 4.71 -6.32
C PHE A 33 -19.83 5.67 -5.98
N PHE A 34 -19.57 5.89 -4.70
CA PHE A 34 -18.27 6.34 -4.24
C PHE A 34 -17.29 5.22 -4.56
N GLY A 35 -16.81 5.21 -5.79
CA GLY A 35 -15.64 4.45 -6.15
C GLY A 35 -14.50 4.95 -5.26
N SER A 36 -14.25 4.26 -4.16
CA SER A 36 -13.01 4.40 -3.43
C SER A 36 -11.90 4.01 -4.41
N THR A 37 -11.31 5.00 -5.07
CA THR A 37 -10.04 4.82 -5.75
C THR A 37 -9.04 4.44 -4.66
N GLN A 38 -8.86 3.16 -4.47
CA GLN A 38 -7.72 2.65 -3.74
C GLN A 38 -6.51 3.07 -4.57
N LEU A 39 -5.83 4.11 -4.11
CA LEU A 39 -4.48 4.39 -4.55
C LEU A 39 -3.68 3.15 -4.14
N ALA A 40 -3.52 2.22 -5.07
CA ALA A 40 -2.54 1.16 -4.93
C ALA A 40 -1.19 1.89 -4.89
N PHE A 41 -0.70 2.15 -3.67
CA PHE A 41 0.67 2.60 -3.49
C PHE A 41 1.54 1.44 -3.94
N ALA A 42 1.94 1.50 -5.19
CA ALA A 42 2.97 0.65 -5.73
C ALA A 42 4.27 1.08 -5.04
N HIS A 43 4.63 0.37 -3.97
CA HIS A 43 5.89 0.61 -3.30
C HIS A 43 6.96 -0.26 -3.97
N ALA A 44 8.15 0.29 -4.15
CA ALA A 44 9.31 -0.47 -4.59
C ALA A 44 9.70 -1.51 -3.52
N LEU A 45 8.88 -2.54 -3.36
CA LEU A 45 9.11 -3.64 -2.43
C LEU A 45 9.88 -4.77 -3.12
N PRO A 46 10.78 -5.46 -2.38
CA PRO A 46 11.46 -6.64 -2.88
C PRO A 46 10.47 -7.74 -3.32
N LYS A 47 10.71 -8.31 -4.49
CA LYS A 47 9.99 -9.46 -5.04
C LYS A 47 10.83 -10.72 -4.99
N LEU A 48 12.14 -10.58 -5.23
CA LEU A 48 13.11 -11.66 -5.16
C LEU A 48 14.39 -11.11 -4.52
N GLN A 49 14.99 -11.90 -3.65
CA GLN A 49 16.23 -11.56 -2.95
C GLN A 49 17.19 -12.74 -3.06
N GLN A 50 18.42 -12.50 -3.46
CA GLN A 50 19.45 -13.52 -3.62
C GLN A 50 20.78 -13.02 -3.04
N PRO A 51 21.34 -13.68 -2.00
CA PRO A 51 20.71 -14.74 -1.20
C PRO A 51 19.41 -14.27 -0.55
N GLY A 52 18.43 -15.17 -0.35
CA GLY A 52 17.17 -14.85 0.30
C GLY A 52 17.28 -14.65 1.81
N PRO A 53 16.28 -14.06 2.45
CA PRO A 53 16.23 -13.92 3.91
C PRO A 53 16.38 -15.26 4.60
N GLY A 54 17.32 -15.35 5.56
CA GLY A 54 17.60 -16.58 6.31
C GLY A 54 18.31 -17.70 5.53
N ALA A 55 18.66 -17.47 4.26
CA ALA A 55 19.33 -18.47 3.44
C ALA A 55 20.73 -18.78 3.98
N THR A 56 21.16 -20.04 3.82
CA THR A 56 22.54 -20.47 4.03
C THR A 56 23.14 -20.82 2.68
N VAL A 57 24.20 -20.13 2.30
CA VAL A 57 24.85 -20.22 0.98
C VAL A 57 26.35 -20.46 1.09
N SER A 58 26.97 -20.91 0.01
CA SER A 58 28.42 -21.08 -0.09
C SER A 58 28.95 -20.08 -1.10
N GLY A 59 29.90 -19.22 -0.68
CA GLY A 59 30.63 -18.32 -1.55
C GLY A 59 29.77 -17.43 -2.46
N PRO A 60 28.81 -16.65 -1.95
CA PRO A 60 28.05 -15.76 -2.80
C PRO A 60 28.98 -14.65 -3.33
N HIS A 61 28.90 -14.35 -4.64
CA HIS A 61 29.70 -13.31 -5.27
C HIS A 61 28.95 -11.99 -5.42
N GLU A 62 27.66 -12.00 -5.16
CA GLU A 62 26.83 -10.80 -5.16
C GLU A 62 25.61 -10.96 -4.24
N VAL A 63 25.02 -9.84 -3.88
CA VAL A 63 23.64 -9.75 -3.41
C VAL A 63 22.84 -9.03 -4.48
N ALA A 64 21.69 -9.60 -4.84
CA ALA A 64 20.78 -9.03 -5.81
C ALA A 64 19.36 -8.99 -5.27
N ILE A 65 18.63 -7.92 -5.59
CA ILE A 65 17.23 -7.75 -5.24
C ILE A 65 16.46 -7.27 -6.46
N ASP A 66 15.40 -8.00 -6.80
CA ASP A 66 14.40 -7.55 -7.77
C ASP A 66 13.23 -6.89 -7.04
N PHE A 67 12.88 -5.70 -7.49
CA PHE A 67 11.79 -4.90 -6.92
C PHE A 67 10.53 -4.94 -7.79
N GLY A 68 9.41 -4.58 -7.20
CA GLY A 68 8.13 -4.49 -7.92
C GLY A 68 8.10 -3.38 -8.96
N GLU A 69 8.93 -2.34 -8.78
CA GLU A 69 8.95 -1.13 -9.60
C GLU A 69 10.36 -0.73 -10.01
N ALA A 70 10.43 0.10 -11.06
CA ALA A 70 11.68 0.69 -11.51
C ALA A 70 12.25 1.64 -10.45
N LEU A 71 13.55 1.56 -10.23
CA LEU A 71 14.30 2.32 -9.23
C LEU A 71 15.00 3.52 -9.85
N GLU A 72 15.17 4.56 -9.05
CA GLU A 72 16.07 5.68 -9.32
C GLU A 72 17.49 5.31 -8.87
N PRO A 73 18.45 5.12 -9.79
CA PRO A 73 19.78 4.60 -9.45
C PRO A 73 20.55 5.49 -8.47
N THR A 74 20.38 6.81 -8.57
CA THR A 74 21.10 7.78 -7.73
C THR A 74 20.72 7.71 -6.26
N PHE A 75 19.49 7.30 -5.98
CA PHE A 75 18.92 7.32 -4.63
C PHE A 75 18.71 5.93 -4.04
N SER A 76 18.91 4.89 -4.85
CA SER A 76 18.76 3.50 -4.43
C SER A 76 20.10 2.88 -4.13
N LYS A 77 20.19 2.11 -3.03
CA LYS A 77 21.46 1.48 -2.67
C LYS A 77 21.26 0.20 -1.86
N LEU A 78 22.27 -0.65 -1.93
CA LEU A 78 22.42 -1.90 -1.21
C LEU A 78 23.75 -1.88 -0.44
N ILE A 79 23.74 -2.30 0.82
CA ILE A 79 24.92 -2.43 1.68
C ILE A 79 24.87 -3.80 2.33
N VAL A 80 26.02 -4.45 2.41
CA VAL A 80 26.19 -5.71 3.12
C VAL A 80 27.19 -5.52 4.26
N THR A 81 26.80 -5.90 5.47
CA THR A 81 27.64 -5.81 6.66
C THR A 81 27.82 -7.19 7.29
N ASN A 82 28.93 -7.38 7.99
CA ASN A 82 29.17 -8.56 8.80
C ASN A 82 28.52 -8.43 10.19
N ALA A 83 28.63 -9.46 11.01
CA ALA A 83 28.04 -9.48 12.38
C ALA A 83 28.57 -8.39 13.32
N ARG A 84 29.66 -7.70 12.97
CA ARG A 84 30.19 -6.56 13.73
C ARG A 84 29.70 -5.22 13.19
N GLY A 85 28.80 -5.22 12.18
CA GLY A 85 28.34 -4.01 11.53
C GLY A 85 29.33 -3.38 10.54
N THR A 86 30.43 -4.08 10.22
CA THR A 86 31.39 -3.59 9.25
C THR A 86 30.90 -3.89 7.83
N GLN A 87 30.89 -2.90 6.96
CA GLN A 87 30.55 -3.07 5.56
C GLN A 87 31.59 -3.96 4.88
N VAL A 88 31.12 -4.97 4.15
CA VAL A 88 31.98 -5.95 3.46
C VAL A 88 32.02 -5.76 1.94
N ASN A 89 30.98 -5.20 1.34
CA ASN A 89 31.03 -4.85 -0.08
C ASN A 89 31.93 -3.63 -0.29
N THR A 90 32.89 -3.76 -1.19
CA THR A 90 33.85 -2.70 -1.54
C THR A 90 33.37 -1.83 -2.71
N ALA A 91 32.55 -2.41 -3.58
CA ALA A 91 31.91 -1.70 -4.67
C ALA A 91 30.55 -1.09 -4.24
N SER A 92 30.17 -0.01 -4.90
CA SER A 92 28.81 0.52 -4.77
C SER A 92 27.80 -0.43 -5.44
N SER A 93 26.60 -0.49 -4.91
CA SER A 93 25.48 -1.17 -5.58
C SER A 93 25.10 -0.45 -6.87
N THR A 94 24.57 -1.20 -7.81
CA THR A 94 24.11 -0.68 -9.10
C THR A 94 22.66 -1.12 -9.37
N VAL A 95 21.90 -0.23 -10.00
CA VAL A 95 20.63 -0.58 -10.62
C VAL A 95 20.92 -0.87 -12.08
N ASP A 96 20.46 -2.01 -12.59
CA ASP A 96 20.69 -2.42 -13.95
C ASP A 96 20.02 -1.47 -14.95
N ALA A 97 20.79 -0.98 -15.93
CA ALA A 97 20.29 -0.03 -16.93
C ALA A 97 19.22 -0.63 -17.86
N GLY A 98 19.31 -1.93 -18.12
CA GLY A 98 18.36 -2.66 -18.95
C GLY A 98 17.14 -3.17 -18.18
N ASN A 99 17.27 -3.32 -16.87
CA ASN A 99 16.20 -3.72 -15.98
C ASN A 99 16.23 -2.90 -14.69
N LYS A 100 15.67 -1.72 -14.73
CA LYS A 100 15.67 -0.80 -13.56
C LYS A 100 14.99 -1.34 -12.30
N LYS A 101 14.39 -2.51 -12.35
CA LYS A 101 13.85 -3.20 -11.17
C LYS A 101 14.89 -4.06 -10.46
N HIS A 102 16.04 -4.28 -11.07
CA HIS A 102 17.12 -5.11 -10.55
C HIS A 102 18.21 -4.23 -9.94
N MET A 103 18.53 -4.48 -8.67
CA MET A 103 19.64 -3.82 -7.97
C MET A 103 20.56 -4.87 -7.39
N SER A 104 21.87 -4.75 -7.61
CA SER A 104 22.84 -5.70 -7.09
C SER A 104 24.11 -5.01 -6.57
N VAL A 105 24.85 -5.74 -5.75
CA VAL A 105 26.17 -5.35 -5.25
C VAL A 105 27.09 -6.55 -5.25
N ALA A 106 28.27 -6.39 -5.83
CA ALA A 106 29.30 -7.42 -5.82
C ALA A 106 29.87 -7.61 -4.42
N LEU A 107 30.19 -8.86 -4.09
CA LEU A 107 30.81 -9.26 -2.84
C LEU A 107 32.22 -9.80 -3.10
N PRO A 108 33.20 -9.50 -2.23
CA PRO A 108 34.44 -10.24 -2.19
C PRO A 108 34.20 -11.64 -1.64
N ASP A 109 35.24 -12.47 -1.59
CA ASP A 109 35.19 -13.74 -0.87
C ASP A 109 34.87 -13.49 0.60
N LEU A 110 33.76 -14.06 1.05
CA LEU A 110 33.28 -13.90 2.41
C LEU A 110 33.64 -15.11 3.28
N ALA A 111 34.14 -14.87 4.47
CA ALA A 111 34.33 -15.90 5.48
C ALA A 111 32.96 -16.46 5.96
N PRO A 112 32.94 -17.71 6.46
CA PRO A 112 31.75 -18.23 7.11
C PRO A 112 31.23 -17.31 8.23
N GLY A 113 29.94 -17.06 8.24
CA GLY A 113 29.33 -16.15 9.22
C GLY A 113 27.98 -15.59 8.78
N VAL A 114 27.38 -14.79 9.62
CA VAL A 114 26.12 -14.10 9.36
C VAL A 114 26.40 -12.73 8.79
N TYR A 115 25.66 -12.38 7.73
CA TYR A 115 25.75 -11.11 7.04
C TYR A 115 24.37 -10.47 6.98
N GLU A 116 24.32 -9.16 7.16
CA GLU A 116 23.11 -8.36 7.03
C GLU A 116 23.13 -7.58 5.72
N VAL A 117 22.06 -7.69 4.98
CA VAL A 117 21.79 -6.88 3.79
C VAL A 117 20.86 -5.75 4.19
N GLN A 118 21.27 -4.53 3.94
CA GLN A 118 20.45 -3.33 4.11
C GLN A 118 20.19 -2.70 2.75
N TRP A 119 18.97 -2.34 2.46
CA TRP A 119 18.60 -1.73 1.20
C TRP A 119 17.75 -0.49 1.38
N THR A 120 17.93 0.45 0.48
CA THR A 120 17.06 1.60 0.26
C THR A 120 16.68 1.58 -1.21
N ALA A 121 15.41 1.65 -1.52
CA ALA A 121 14.88 1.72 -2.87
C ALA A 121 14.00 2.97 -3.02
N VAL A 122 14.30 3.75 -4.04
CA VAL A 122 13.50 4.91 -4.42
C VAL A 122 12.91 4.63 -5.79
N ALA A 123 11.60 4.58 -5.88
CA ALA A 123 10.90 4.37 -7.14
C ALA A 123 10.95 5.63 -8.01
N ALA A 124 10.67 5.47 -9.31
CA ALA A 124 10.67 6.58 -10.27
C ALA A 124 9.68 7.70 -9.93
N ASP A 125 8.65 7.40 -9.15
CA ASP A 125 7.67 8.39 -8.62
C ASP A 125 8.13 9.11 -7.34
N GLY A 126 9.35 8.79 -6.85
CA GLY A 126 9.97 9.39 -5.66
C GLY A 126 9.63 8.69 -4.34
N HIS A 127 8.78 7.67 -4.34
CA HIS A 127 8.50 6.91 -3.12
C HIS A 127 9.72 6.12 -2.67
N ARG A 128 10.06 6.25 -1.39
CA ARG A 128 11.20 5.57 -0.77
C ARG A 128 10.73 4.44 0.12
N THR A 129 11.36 3.28 -0.05
CA THR A 129 11.24 2.12 0.83
C THR A 129 12.62 1.71 1.30
N GLN A 130 12.69 1.01 2.43
CA GLN A 130 13.94 0.50 2.98
C GLN A 130 13.67 -0.74 3.83
N GLY A 131 14.68 -1.58 3.97
CA GLY A 131 14.59 -2.76 4.80
C GLY A 131 15.94 -3.44 4.97
N HIS A 132 15.93 -4.54 5.69
CA HIS A 132 17.11 -5.36 5.92
C HIS A 132 16.71 -6.83 6.11
N TYR A 133 17.67 -7.71 5.90
CA TYR A 133 17.55 -9.13 6.18
C TYR A 133 18.92 -9.76 6.33
N ASN A 134 19.00 -10.97 6.89
CA ASN A 134 20.25 -11.69 7.07
C ASN A 134 20.33 -12.93 6.18
N PHE A 135 21.55 -13.29 5.81
CA PHE A 135 21.91 -14.58 5.25
C PHE A 135 23.18 -15.12 5.92
N THR A 136 23.45 -16.42 5.77
CA THR A 136 24.61 -17.09 6.36
C THR A 136 25.49 -17.65 5.26
N VAL A 137 26.79 -17.44 5.39
CA VAL A 137 27.84 -18.09 4.56
C VAL A 137 28.41 -19.27 5.34
N LYS A 138 28.56 -20.43 4.68
CA LYS A 138 29.13 -21.66 5.23
C LYS A 138 30.41 -22.05 4.51
#